data_0d6107acc8a2ce0920ae36e8b40039dc
#
_entry.id   0d6107acc8a2ce0920ae36e8b40039dc
#
_cell.length_a   1.000
_cell.length_b   1.000
_cell.length_c   1.000
_cell.angle_alpha   90.00
_cell.angle_beta   90.00
_cell.angle_gamma   90.00
#
_symmetry.space_group_name_H-M   'P 1'
#
loop_
_entity.id
_entity.type
_entity.pdbx_description
1 polymer ?
#
loop_
_entity_poly.entity_id
_entity_poly.type
_entity_poly.pdbx_seq_one_letter_code
_entity_poly.pdbx_strand_id
1 'polypeptide(L)'
;MWKNQVIWIDWAFLGRSQNIASRLGVRYYHLDYFSEKPKKIFVFLRYFLASIRTISLIISKNPRILIMTGTPPFPHFIVYFLSKIKTIKYVIDTHGGYFDDPKFQILPSLRKKIMEVAFFHIVTNDVHKNIVEANNGRAIVLGVLIERNDSIKEYKFENGENFVWIASYSPDEPLDIVFDVAKRMPNVNIYITGNIKKAPKRFVDLCRNFKNINLTGFLPTEKYISYIKGSTAVIALTTLDNTMQRGAYTALSYNIPIITSNWRLLREIFYKGTVHIENNSIELEDAICKVCNNLDEYKKEIAELNIINTQVFNGIINNIKEKLHNGLEME
;
A
#
# COMPACT_ATOMS: atom_id res chain seq x y z
N MET A 1 26.48 -5.77 13.56
CA MET A 1 26.29 -6.81 14.60
C MET A 1 24.86 -6.94 15.13
N TRP A 2 24.00 -5.93 15.07
CA TRP A 2 22.61 -5.93 15.55
C TRP A 2 21.60 -6.74 14.70
N LYS A 3 21.97 -7.10 13.46
CA LYS A 3 21.09 -7.81 12.48
C LYS A 3 20.49 -9.15 12.98
N ASN A 4 21.13 -9.81 13.93
CA ASN A 4 20.62 -11.06 14.52
C ASN A 4 19.74 -10.84 15.76
N GLN A 5 19.76 -9.64 16.32
CA GLN A 5 18.98 -9.27 17.51
C GLN A 5 17.63 -8.65 17.17
N VAL A 6 17.45 -8.23 15.90
CA VAL A 6 16.20 -7.71 15.36
C VAL A 6 15.72 -8.63 14.25
N ILE A 7 14.51 -9.14 14.37
CA ILE A 7 13.87 -9.96 13.32
C ILE A 7 12.49 -9.41 12.97
N TRP A 8 12.06 -9.66 11.74
CA TRP A 8 10.71 -9.32 11.25
C TRP A 8 9.95 -10.61 10.99
N ILE A 9 8.74 -10.75 11.53
CA ILE A 9 7.88 -11.92 11.32
C ILE A 9 6.52 -11.46 10.77
N ASP A 10 6.12 -12.02 9.64
CA ASP A 10 4.80 -11.82 9.02
C ASP A 10 4.06 -13.13 8.82
N TRP A 11 2.74 -13.11 9.04
CA TRP A 11 1.84 -14.22 8.77
C TRP A 11 1.07 -14.07 7.44
N ALA A 12 1.18 -12.92 6.79
CA ALA A 12 0.68 -12.67 5.45
C ALA A 12 1.78 -12.00 4.63
N PHE A 13 1.97 -12.42 3.40
CA PHE A 13 2.97 -11.79 2.55
C PHE A 13 2.56 -10.36 2.18
N LEU A 14 3.41 -9.42 2.52
CA LEU A 14 3.28 -8.02 2.12
C LEU A 14 4.63 -7.55 1.56
N GLY A 15 4.65 -7.20 0.26
CA GLY A 15 5.85 -6.69 -0.39
C GLY A 15 6.42 -5.43 0.30
N ARG A 16 5.56 -4.62 0.95
CA ARG A 16 5.98 -3.49 1.79
C ARG A 16 6.89 -3.93 2.94
N SER A 17 6.45 -4.91 3.72
CA SER A 17 7.20 -5.39 4.88
C SER A 17 8.56 -5.96 4.48
N GLN A 18 8.61 -6.73 3.40
CA GLN A 18 9.86 -7.28 2.88
C GLN A 18 10.82 -6.18 2.42
N ASN A 19 10.31 -5.15 1.73
CA ASN A 19 11.10 -4.01 1.29
C ASN A 19 11.67 -3.23 2.48
N ILE A 20 10.84 -2.89 3.47
CA ILE A 20 11.29 -2.17 4.67
C ILE A 20 12.31 -3.02 5.45
N ALA A 21 12.06 -4.31 5.65
CA ALA A 21 12.99 -5.22 6.34
C ALA A 21 14.36 -5.28 5.64
N SER A 22 14.37 -5.35 4.31
CA SER A 22 15.60 -5.30 3.49
C SER A 22 16.36 -3.99 3.72
N ARG A 23 15.67 -2.83 3.65
CA ARG A 23 16.27 -1.51 3.86
C ARG A 23 16.78 -1.30 5.27
N LEU A 24 16.07 -1.83 6.27
CA LEU A 24 16.53 -1.85 7.67
C LEU A 24 17.71 -2.84 7.87
N GLY A 25 17.90 -3.78 6.95
CA GLY A 25 18.91 -4.83 7.05
C GLY A 25 18.59 -5.86 8.14
N VAL A 26 17.31 -6.10 8.43
CA VAL A 26 16.83 -7.10 9.39
C VAL A 26 16.41 -8.38 8.69
N ARG A 27 16.46 -9.51 9.40
CA ARG A 27 15.99 -10.78 8.86
C ARG A 27 14.48 -10.82 8.80
N TYR A 28 13.94 -11.10 7.63
CA TYR A 28 12.51 -11.24 7.35
C TYR A 28 12.11 -12.72 7.31
N TYR A 29 11.07 -13.08 8.09
CA TYR A 29 10.48 -14.42 8.13
C TYR A 29 9.01 -14.33 7.75
N HIS A 30 8.67 -14.91 6.61
CA HIS A 30 7.29 -15.06 6.18
C HIS A 30 6.78 -16.45 6.56
N LEU A 31 5.69 -16.50 7.34
CA LEU A 31 5.12 -17.73 7.89
C LEU A 31 3.77 -18.03 7.22
N ASP A 32 3.77 -18.17 5.90
CA ASP A 32 2.60 -18.62 5.16
C ASP A 32 2.69 -20.13 4.91
N TYR A 33 1.72 -20.89 5.41
CA TYR A 33 1.68 -22.34 5.28
C TYR A 33 0.76 -22.82 4.15
N PHE A 34 -0.03 -21.91 3.54
CA PHE A 34 -0.97 -22.24 2.48
C PHE A 34 -0.99 -21.11 1.46
N SER A 35 -0.42 -21.35 0.29
CA SER A 35 -0.31 -20.37 -0.81
C SER A 35 -1.66 -19.98 -1.43
N GLU A 36 -2.69 -20.80 -1.29
CA GLU A 36 -4.04 -20.53 -1.79
C GLU A 36 -5.00 -20.17 -0.65
N LYS A 37 -6.10 -19.44 -0.97
CA LYS A 37 -7.13 -19.11 0.03
C LYS A 37 -7.71 -20.38 0.65
N PRO A 38 -7.31 -20.73 1.88
CA PRO A 38 -7.72 -21.99 2.46
C PRO A 38 -9.23 -21.97 2.77
N LYS A 39 -9.90 -23.12 2.69
CA LYS A 39 -11.25 -23.30 3.25
C LYS A 39 -11.23 -22.87 4.73
N LYS A 40 -12.36 -22.34 5.25
CA LYS A 40 -12.43 -21.74 6.62
C LYS A 40 -11.78 -22.59 7.72
N ILE A 41 -11.90 -23.92 7.67
CA ILE A 41 -11.33 -24.84 8.65
C ILE A 41 -9.78 -24.82 8.64
N PHE A 42 -9.17 -24.63 7.48
CA PHE A 42 -7.72 -24.56 7.35
C PHE A 42 -7.14 -23.21 7.79
N VAL A 43 -7.95 -22.16 7.92
CA VAL A 43 -7.52 -20.87 8.47
C VAL A 43 -7.11 -21.01 9.93
N PHE A 44 -7.85 -21.79 10.73
CA PHE A 44 -7.50 -22.07 12.13
C PHE A 44 -6.18 -22.84 12.23
N LEU A 45 -6.03 -23.92 11.45
CA LEU A 45 -4.81 -24.72 11.41
C LEU A 45 -3.60 -23.86 10.96
N ARG A 46 -3.78 -23.00 9.97
CA ARG A 46 -2.75 -22.05 9.52
C ARG A 46 -2.28 -21.16 10.66
N TYR A 47 -3.20 -20.54 11.38
CA TYR A 47 -2.86 -19.65 12.50
C TYR A 47 -2.22 -20.41 13.65
N PHE A 48 -2.66 -21.63 13.93
CA PHE A 48 -2.05 -22.49 14.95
C PHE A 48 -0.59 -22.84 14.61
N LEU A 49 -0.33 -23.30 13.38
CA LEU A 49 1.03 -23.60 12.91
C LEU A 49 1.93 -22.37 12.90
N ALA A 50 1.39 -21.23 12.43
CA ALA A 50 2.11 -19.95 12.45
C ALA A 50 2.43 -19.50 13.89
N SER A 51 1.53 -19.74 14.86
CA SER A 51 1.77 -19.47 16.28
C SER A 51 2.94 -20.28 16.81
N ILE A 52 2.93 -21.61 16.60
CA ILE A 52 4.01 -22.51 17.03
C ILE A 52 5.35 -22.06 16.41
N ARG A 53 5.35 -21.76 15.11
CA ARG A 53 6.57 -21.33 14.42
C ARG A 53 7.08 -19.98 14.92
N THR A 54 6.17 -19.04 15.20
CA THR A 54 6.53 -17.74 15.81
C THR A 54 7.21 -17.94 17.15
N ILE A 55 6.62 -18.76 18.05
CA ILE A 55 7.21 -19.08 19.35
C ILE A 55 8.57 -19.75 19.19
N SER A 56 8.66 -20.76 18.31
CA SER A 56 9.93 -21.46 18.01
C SER A 56 11.01 -20.50 17.51
N LEU A 57 10.69 -19.55 16.62
CA LEU A 57 11.63 -18.56 16.14
C LEU A 57 12.09 -17.61 17.27
N ILE A 58 11.16 -17.17 18.11
CA ILE A 58 11.50 -16.30 19.24
C ILE A 58 12.39 -17.03 20.25
N ILE A 59 12.16 -18.30 20.51
CA ILE A 59 13.00 -19.11 21.43
C ILE A 59 14.36 -19.36 20.80
N SER A 60 14.41 -19.83 19.55
CA SER A 60 15.65 -20.28 18.90
C SER A 60 16.56 -19.11 18.48
N LYS A 61 15.99 -17.96 18.08
CA LYS A 61 16.76 -16.80 17.65
C LYS A 61 17.03 -15.81 18.77
N ASN A 62 16.25 -15.90 19.85
CA ASN A 62 16.33 -15.02 21.02
C ASN A 62 16.47 -13.53 20.65
N PRO A 63 15.55 -12.98 19.83
CA PRO A 63 15.66 -11.58 19.41
C PRO A 63 15.40 -10.66 20.59
N ARG A 64 16.06 -9.52 20.62
CA ARG A 64 15.78 -8.43 21.58
C ARG A 64 14.68 -7.50 21.07
N ILE A 65 14.57 -7.35 19.75
CA ILE A 65 13.49 -6.59 19.12
C ILE A 65 12.82 -7.45 18.04
N LEU A 66 11.49 -7.45 18.06
CA LEU A 66 10.66 -8.14 17.08
C LEU A 66 9.81 -7.13 16.32
N ILE A 67 9.87 -7.15 15.00
CA ILE A 67 8.98 -6.35 14.14
C ILE A 67 7.91 -7.26 13.55
N MET A 68 6.66 -6.80 13.53
CA MET A 68 5.53 -7.57 13.00
C MET A 68 4.60 -6.65 12.21
N THR A 69 3.96 -7.23 11.20
CA THR A 69 2.89 -6.54 10.48
C THR A 69 1.60 -6.52 11.31
N GLY A 70 0.85 -5.43 11.22
CA GLY A 70 -0.37 -5.20 11.98
C GLY A 70 -1.50 -6.20 11.73
N THR A 71 -1.52 -6.84 10.57
CA THR A 71 -2.58 -7.78 10.16
C THR A 71 -2.02 -9.14 9.72
N PRO A 72 -2.59 -10.25 10.19
CA PRO A 72 -3.62 -10.40 11.22
C PRO A 72 -3.09 -10.08 12.63
N PRO A 73 -3.95 -9.73 13.63
CA PRO A 73 -3.49 -9.29 14.95
C PRO A 73 -3.00 -10.41 15.88
N PHE A 74 -3.21 -11.66 15.52
CA PHE A 74 -2.86 -12.82 16.37
C PHE A 74 -1.38 -12.88 16.79
N PRO A 75 -0.38 -12.59 15.91
CA PRO A 75 1.02 -12.54 16.32
C PRO A 75 1.27 -11.57 17.47
N HIS A 76 0.56 -10.45 17.49
CA HIS A 76 0.73 -9.41 18.52
C HIS A 76 0.35 -9.92 19.90
N PHE A 77 -0.72 -10.72 20.00
CA PHE A 77 -1.14 -11.33 21.27
C PHE A 77 -0.04 -12.26 21.79
N ILE A 78 0.50 -13.11 20.92
CA ILE A 78 1.58 -14.05 21.28
C ILE A 78 2.79 -13.26 21.80
N VAL A 79 3.23 -12.28 21.04
CA VAL A 79 4.44 -11.51 21.38
C VAL A 79 4.23 -10.65 22.62
N TYR A 80 3.04 -10.08 22.81
CA TYR A 80 2.70 -9.36 24.04
C TYR A 80 2.85 -10.25 25.28
N PHE A 81 2.32 -11.47 25.26
CA PHE A 81 2.47 -12.39 26.41
C PHE A 81 3.91 -12.85 26.58
N LEU A 82 4.63 -13.15 25.48
CA LEU A 82 6.04 -13.53 25.57
C LEU A 82 6.93 -12.39 26.05
N SER A 83 6.61 -11.14 25.74
CA SER A 83 7.34 -9.96 26.24
C SER A 83 7.20 -9.74 27.75
N LYS A 84 6.21 -10.36 28.41
CA LYS A 84 6.10 -10.37 29.88
C LYS A 84 7.03 -11.36 30.57
N ILE A 85 7.48 -12.37 29.83
CA ILE A 85 8.34 -13.47 30.35
C ILE A 85 9.79 -13.25 29.89
N LYS A 86 9.97 -12.70 28.70
CA LYS A 86 11.27 -12.41 28.10
C LYS A 86 11.40 -10.90 27.84
N THR A 87 12.60 -10.36 28.02
CA THR A 87 12.91 -8.97 27.70
C THR A 87 12.95 -8.76 26.18
N ILE A 88 11.75 -8.72 25.55
CA ILE A 88 11.59 -8.50 24.13
C ILE A 88 10.82 -7.21 23.90
N LYS A 89 11.43 -6.25 23.19
CA LYS A 89 10.72 -5.08 22.66
C LYS A 89 10.05 -5.46 21.35
N TYR A 90 8.91 -4.89 21.01
CA TYR A 90 8.26 -5.17 19.74
C TYR A 90 7.78 -3.90 19.03
N VAL A 91 7.88 -3.92 17.71
CA VAL A 91 7.45 -2.87 16.79
C VAL A 91 6.34 -3.45 15.91
N ILE A 92 5.32 -2.66 15.64
CA ILE A 92 4.18 -3.07 14.81
C ILE A 92 4.11 -2.18 13.57
N ASP A 93 4.27 -2.75 12.37
CA ASP A 93 4.03 -2.06 11.10
C ASP A 93 2.53 -2.12 10.79
N THR A 94 1.84 -1.01 11.01
CA THR A 94 0.37 -0.92 10.92
C THR A 94 -0.07 -0.13 9.71
N HIS A 95 -1.08 -0.66 9.00
CA HIS A 95 -1.73 0.02 7.89
C HIS A 95 -3.26 -0.05 8.05
N GLY A 96 -4.02 0.60 7.16
CA GLY A 96 -5.47 0.80 7.26
C GLY A 96 -6.26 -0.39 7.78
N GLY A 97 -6.05 -1.58 7.23
CA GLY A 97 -6.75 -2.79 7.69
C GLY A 97 -6.57 -3.14 9.16
N TYR A 98 -5.49 -2.69 9.82
CA TYR A 98 -5.34 -2.87 11.26
C TYR A 98 -6.32 -2.01 12.06
N PHE A 99 -6.64 -0.82 11.59
CA PHE A 99 -7.52 0.14 12.27
C PHE A 99 -8.97 -0.01 11.83
N ASP A 100 -9.22 -0.25 10.54
CA ASP A 100 -10.52 -0.05 9.89
C ASP A 100 -11.25 -1.36 9.57
N ASP A 101 -10.55 -2.52 9.40
CA ASP A 101 -11.21 -3.77 9.07
C ASP A 101 -11.87 -4.40 10.31
N PRO A 102 -13.22 -4.52 10.35
CA PRO A 102 -13.94 -5.11 11.49
C PRO A 102 -13.47 -6.52 11.87
N LYS A 103 -12.95 -7.30 10.91
CA LYS A 103 -12.43 -8.66 11.16
C LYS A 103 -11.24 -8.67 12.11
N PHE A 104 -10.52 -7.55 12.18
CA PHE A 104 -9.33 -7.41 13.02
C PHE A 104 -9.59 -6.63 14.31
N GLN A 105 -10.84 -6.16 14.55
CA GLN A 105 -11.23 -5.46 15.77
C GLN A 105 -11.58 -6.41 16.93
N ILE A 106 -10.83 -7.52 17.05
CA ILE A 106 -11.01 -8.49 18.12
C ILE A 106 -10.26 -8.05 19.38
N LEU A 107 -10.82 -8.34 20.57
CA LEU A 107 -10.23 -8.04 21.88
C LEU A 107 -9.75 -6.58 22.02
N PRO A 108 -10.62 -5.57 21.87
CA PRO A 108 -10.23 -4.16 21.78
C PRO A 108 -9.40 -3.67 22.96
N SER A 109 -9.72 -4.08 24.19
CA SER A 109 -8.96 -3.68 25.39
C SER A 109 -7.53 -4.24 25.39
N LEU A 110 -7.35 -5.49 24.92
CA LEU A 110 -6.02 -6.08 24.80
C LEU A 110 -5.23 -5.42 23.67
N ARG A 111 -5.87 -5.11 22.55
CA ARG A 111 -5.23 -4.38 21.44
C ARG A 111 -4.77 -2.99 21.87
N LYS A 112 -5.60 -2.27 22.63
CA LYS A 112 -5.22 -0.97 23.21
C LYS A 112 -3.97 -1.12 24.07
N LYS A 113 -3.93 -2.15 24.94
CA LYS A 113 -2.77 -2.40 25.82
C LYS A 113 -1.51 -2.77 25.02
N ILE A 114 -1.66 -3.58 23.95
CA ILE A 114 -0.55 -3.94 23.05
C ILE A 114 -0.02 -2.68 22.35
N MET A 115 -0.93 -1.80 21.90
CA MET A 115 -0.57 -0.54 21.24
C MET A 115 0.21 0.38 22.16
N GLU A 116 -0.24 0.54 23.40
CA GLU A 116 0.40 1.36 24.44
C GLU A 116 1.82 0.88 24.78
N VAL A 117 2.03 -0.43 24.93
CA VAL A 117 3.32 -0.99 25.39
C VAL A 117 4.29 -1.36 24.28
N ALA A 118 3.87 -1.26 23.01
CA ALA A 118 4.76 -1.43 21.87
C ALA A 118 5.94 -0.43 21.94
N PHE A 119 7.11 -0.87 21.51
CA PHE A 119 8.28 0.02 21.49
C PHE A 119 8.01 1.25 20.62
N PHE A 120 7.46 1.05 19.43
CA PHE A 120 6.78 2.03 18.58
C PHE A 120 5.98 1.34 17.48
N HIS A 121 5.14 2.12 16.80
CA HIS A 121 4.45 1.70 15.58
C HIS A 121 5.07 2.36 14.35
N ILE A 122 5.12 1.65 13.25
CA ILE A 122 5.35 2.21 11.92
C ILE A 122 3.98 2.34 11.27
N VAL A 123 3.56 3.55 10.94
CA VAL A 123 2.24 3.84 10.35
C VAL A 123 2.39 4.49 8.99
N THR A 124 1.34 4.49 8.17
CA THR A 124 1.42 4.98 6.78
C THR A 124 1.10 6.46 6.61
N ASN A 125 0.41 7.07 7.58
CA ASN A 125 -0.04 8.47 7.52
C ASN A 125 -0.29 9.02 8.93
N ASP A 126 -0.51 10.35 9.02
CA ASP A 126 -0.73 11.04 10.30
C ASP A 126 -2.06 10.68 10.96
N VAL A 127 -3.10 10.30 10.21
CA VAL A 127 -4.37 9.81 10.79
C VAL A 127 -4.12 8.58 11.64
N HIS A 128 -3.39 7.60 11.11
CA HIS A 128 -3.02 6.39 11.86
C HIS A 128 -2.07 6.69 13.02
N LYS A 129 -1.14 7.65 12.86
CA LYS A 129 -0.30 8.13 13.96
C LYS A 129 -1.14 8.67 15.10
N ASN A 130 -2.09 9.55 14.81
CA ASN A 130 -2.97 10.13 15.81
C ASN A 130 -3.80 9.07 16.56
N ILE A 131 -4.27 8.02 15.87
CA ILE A 131 -4.96 6.89 16.50
C ILE A 131 -4.05 6.16 17.49
N VAL A 132 -2.79 5.90 17.12
CA VAL A 132 -1.81 5.24 18.00
C VAL A 132 -1.51 6.11 19.22
N GLU A 133 -1.26 7.40 19.03
CA GLU A 133 -0.91 8.35 20.08
C GLU A 133 -2.09 8.61 21.04
N ALA A 134 -3.33 8.65 20.53
CA ALA A 134 -4.55 8.71 21.33
C ALA A 134 -4.74 7.46 22.23
N ASN A 135 -4.09 6.36 21.92
CA ASN A 135 -4.04 5.16 22.75
C ASN A 135 -2.72 5.01 23.53
N ASN A 136 -2.03 6.12 23.81
CA ASN A 136 -0.76 6.21 24.53
C ASN A 136 0.40 5.44 23.87
N GLY A 137 0.27 5.05 22.61
CA GLY A 137 1.35 4.43 21.82
C GLY A 137 2.30 5.49 21.25
N ARG A 138 3.41 5.04 20.68
CA ARG A 138 4.37 5.87 19.94
C ARG A 138 4.35 5.47 18.49
N ALA A 139 4.34 6.41 17.55
CA ALA A 139 4.30 6.11 16.14
C ALA A 139 5.33 6.90 15.32
N ILE A 140 5.80 6.29 14.25
CA ILE A 140 6.62 6.90 13.20
C ILE A 140 5.85 6.75 11.89
N VAL A 141 5.60 7.86 11.21
CA VAL A 141 4.97 7.84 9.90
C VAL A 141 6.02 7.46 8.86
N LEU A 142 5.83 6.33 8.22
CA LEU A 142 6.61 5.88 7.06
C LEU A 142 5.67 5.70 5.89
N GLY A 143 5.69 6.64 4.96
CA GLY A 143 4.89 6.60 3.73
C GLY A 143 5.09 5.35 2.90
N VAL A 144 4.67 5.38 1.66
CA VAL A 144 4.83 4.27 0.73
C VAL A 144 5.91 4.62 -0.29
N LEU A 145 6.86 3.72 -0.47
CA LEU A 145 7.83 3.76 -1.56
C LEU A 145 7.73 2.44 -2.33
N ILE A 146 7.46 2.53 -3.62
CA ILE A 146 7.45 1.37 -4.53
C ILE A 146 8.84 1.26 -5.15
N GLU A 147 9.45 0.09 -5.05
CA GLU A 147 10.73 -0.16 -5.71
C GLU A 147 10.55 -0.20 -7.23
N ARG A 148 11.40 0.55 -7.91
CA ARG A 148 11.44 0.56 -9.37
C ARG A 148 12.14 -0.69 -9.88
N ASN A 149 11.60 -1.23 -10.95
CA ASN A 149 12.30 -2.17 -11.81
C ASN A 149 12.46 -1.54 -13.20
N ASP A 150 13.59 -0.90 -13.43
CA ASP A 150 13.85 -0.18 -14.68
C ASP A 150 14.08 -1.11 -15.89
N SER A 151 14.31 -2.41 -15.65
CA SER A 151 14.42 -3.40 -16.73
C SER A 151 13.09 -3.67 -17.45
N ILE A 152 11.96 -3.37 -16.80
CA ILE A 152 10.64 -3.52 -17.42
C ILE A 152 10.45 -2.43 -18.47
N LYS A 153 10.22 -2.83 -19.70
CA LYS A 153 9.95 -1.91 -20.80
C LYS A 153 8.54 -1.36 -20.73
N GLU A 154 8.35 -0.15 -21.23
CA GLU A 154 7.02 0.45 -21.38
C GLU A 154 6.17 -0.34 -22.39
N TYR A 155 4.88 -0.39 -22.16
CA TYR A 155 3.93 -0.96 -23.11
C TYR A 155 3.72 0.02 -24.25
N LYS A 156 3.82 -0.49 -25.48
CA LYS A 156 3.51 0.31 -26.68
C LYS A 156 2.02 0.22 -26.93
N PHE A 157 1.30 1.26 -26.54
CA PHE A 157 -0.10 1.40 -26.89
C PHE A 157 -0.27 1.73 -28.38
N GLU A 158 -1.43 1.40 -28.92
CA GLU A 158 -1.84 1.89 -30.23
C GLU A 158 -2.10 3.41 -30.18
N ASN A 159 -2.43 4.03 -31.30
CA ASN A 159 -2.58 5.47 -31.45
C ASN A 159 -3.49 6.15 -30.41
N GLY A 160 -3.22 7.41 -30.11
CA GLY A 160 -4.01 8.26 -29.20
C GLY A 160 -3.41 8.41 -27.81
N GLU A 161 -4.10 9.18 -26.97
CA GLU A 161 -3.74 9.36 -25.59
C GLU A 161 -4.23 8.17 -24.74
N ASN A 162 -3.36 7.62 -23.92
CA ASN A 162 -3.60 6.35 -23.26
C ASN A 162 -3.53 6.50 -21.72
N PHE A 163 -4.64 6.34 -21.07
CA PHE A 163 -4.76 6.43 -19.62
C PHE A 163 -4.96 5.04 -19.02
N VAL A 164 -4.24 4.76 -17.94
CA VAL A 164 -4.39 3.51 -17.19
C VAL A 164 -5.13 3.79 -15.90
N TRP A 165 -6.36 3.28 -15.79
CA TRP A 165 -7.16 3.34 -14.58
C TRP A 165 -6.89 2.12 -13.71
N ILE A 166 -6.31 2.34 -12.55
CA ILE A 166 -6.02 1.28 -11.60
C ILE A 166 -7.27 0.99 -10.77
N ALA A 167 -7.86 -0.19 -10.99
CA ALA A 167 -9.08 -0.60 -10.32
C ALA A 167 -8.90 -1.92 -9.56
N SER A 168 -9.57 -2.02 -8.43
CA SER A 168 -9.79 -3.25 -7.68
C SER A 168 -11.24 -3.73 -7.76
N TYR A 169 -12.10 -2.92 -8.36
CA TYR A 169 -13.55 -3.01 -8.38
C TYR A 169 -14.16 -2.98 -6.98
N SER A 170 -13.56 -2.20 -6.09
CA SER A 170 -14.09 -1.91 -4.76
C SER A 170 -15.26 -0.93 -4.86
N PRO A 171 -16.27 -0.99 -3.96
CA PRO A 171 -17.42 -0.10 -3.99
C PRO A 171 -17.09 1.39 -3.87
N ASP A 172 -15.91 1.74 -3.36
CA ASP A 172 -15.46 3.12 -3.23
C ASP A 172 -14.83 3.68 -4.52
N GLU A 173 -14.67 2.87 -5.57
CA GLU A 173 -14.11 3.32 -6.84
C GLU A 173 -15.23 3.84 -7.76
N PRO A 174 -15.24 5.14 -8.17
CA PRO A 174 -16.30 5.74 -8.96
C PRO A 174 -16.16 5.42 -10.45
N LEU A 175 -16.14 4.15 -10.82
CA LEU A 175 -15.82 3.68 -12.17
C LEU A 175 -16.86 4.10 -13.24
N ASP A 176 -18.12 4.29 -12.86
CA ASP A 176 -19.18 4.58 -13.83
C ASP A 176 -19.01 5.92 -14.56
N ILE A 177 -18.23 6.86 -14.00
CA ILE A 177 -17.95 8.15 -14.67
C ILE A 177 -17.15 7.98 -15.97
N VAL A 178 -16.51 6.82 -16.17
CA VAL A 178 -15.72 6.52 -17.38
C VAL A 178 -16.59 6.52 -18.65
N PHE A 179 -17.87 6.16 -18.57
CA PHE A 179 -18.74 6.05 -19.73
C PHE A 179 -19.03 7.40 -20.38
N ASP A 180 -19.26 8.42 -19.57
CA ASP A 180 -19.49 9.77 -20.08
C ASP A 180 -18.21 10.34 -20.72
N VAL A 181 -17.06 10.12 -20.08
CA VAL A 181 -15.76 10.53 -20.63
C VAL A 181 -15.48 9.81 -21.95
N ALA A 182 -15.63 8.49 -21.98
CA ALA A 182 -15.38 7.72 -23.21
C ALA A 182 -16.28 8.15 -24.38
N LYS A 183 -17.51 8.56 -24.10
CA LYS A 183 -18.46 9.08 -25.10
C LYS A 183 -18.03 10.45 -25.66
N ARG A 184 -17.54 11.36 -24.77
CA ARG A 184 -17.17 12.71 -25.15
C ARG A 184 -15.74 12.81 -25.73
N MET A 185 -14.86 11.87 -25.36
CA MET A 185 -13.46 11.82 -25.76
C MET A 185 -13.10 10.54 -26.53
N PRO A 186 -13.61 10.34 -27.75
CA PRO A 186 -13.43 9.08 -28.48
C PRO A 186 -11.98 8.76 -28.88
N ASN A 187 -11.08 9.76 -28.87
CA ASN A 187 -9.65 9.62 -29.17
C ASN A 187 -8.79 9.32 -27.93
N VAL A 188 -9.40 9.28 -26.73
CA VAL A 188 -8.74 8.93 -25.47
C VAL A 188 -9.04 7.48 -25.15
N ASN A 189 -8.00 6.67 -25.01
CA ASN A 189 -8.13 5.27 -24.62
C ASN A 189 -7.98 5.10 -23.11
N ILE A 190 -8.91 4.41 -22.46
CA ILE A 190 -8.87 4.14 -21.02
C ILE A 190 -8.71 2.64 -20.82
N TYR A 191 -7.60 2.24 -20.20
CA TYR A 191 -7.27 0.86 -19.88
C TYR A 191 -7.55 0.62 -18.39
N ILE A 192 -8.63 -0.11 -18.08
CA ILE A 192 -9.05 -0.39 -16.71
C ILE A 192 -8.44 -1.72 -16.27
N THR A 193 -7.55 -1.68 -15.28
CA THR A 193 -6.90 -2.87 -14.74
C THR A 193 -7.75 -3.50 -13.64
N GLY A 194 -7.38 -4.71 -13.22
CA GLY A 194 -8.00 -5.37 -12.07
C GLY A 194 -8.69 -6.68 -12.40
N ASN A 195 -9.09 -7.41 -11.38
CA ASN A 195 -9.74 -8.70 -11.55
C ASN A 195 -11.21 -8.53 -11.97
N ILE A 196 -11.50 -8.66 -13.25
CA ILE A 196 -12.84 -8.49 -13.85
C ILE A 196 -13.91 -9.37 -13.17
N LYS A 197 -13.52 -10.50 -12.56
CA LYS A 197 -14.47 -11.35 -11.80
C LYS A 197 -15.07 -10.64 -10.58
N LYS A 198 -14.46 -9.56 -10.13
CA LYS A 198 -14.96 -8.71 -9.04
C LYS A 198 -15.79 -7.54 -9.53
N ALA A 199 -15.70 -7.21 -10.82
CA ALA A 199 -16.43 -6.10 -11.41
C ALA A 199 -17.95 -6.40 -11.43
N PRO A 200 -18.80 -5.41 -11.21
CA PRO A 200 -20.25 -5.56 -11.43
C PRO A 200 -20.51 -5.98 -12.87
N LYS A 201 -21.35 -7.00 -13.08
CA LYS A 201 -21.65 -7.50 -14.44
C LYS A 201 -22.16 -6.37 -15.34
N ARG A 202 -23.06 -5.50 -14.83
CA ARG A 202 -23.57 -4.32 -15.55
C ARG A 202 -22.44 -3.43 -16.08
N PHE A 203 -21.40 -3.17 -15.26
CA PHE A 203 -20.26 -2.36 -15.66
C PHE A 203 -19.48 -3.00 -16.82
N VAL A 204 -19.20 -4.30 -16.73
CA VAL A 204 -18.48 -5.05 -17.78
C VAL A 204 -19.29 -5.07 -19.09
N ASP A 205 -20.61 -5.26 -19.01
CA ASP A 205 -21.48 -5.27 -20.20
C ASP A 205 -21.55 -3.89 -20.87
N LEU A 206 -21.60 -2.81 -20.07
CA LEU A 206 -21.56 -1.43 -20.60
C LEU A 206 -20.23 -1.09 -21.28
N CYS A 207 -19.10 -1.51 -20.72
CA CYS A 207 -17.78 -1.26 -21.33
C CYS A 207 -17.68 -1.77 -22.79
N ARG A 208 -18.40 -2.84 -23.14
CA ARG A 208 -18.40 -3.40 -24.51
C ARG A 208 -18.96 -2.46 -25.57
N ASN A 209 -19.74 -1.47 -25.17
CA ASN A 209 -20.33 -0.48 -26.07
C ASN A 209 -19.34 0.63 -26.48
N PHE A 210 -18.15 0.67 -25.86
CA PHE A 210 -17.13 1.70 -26.08
C PHE A 210 -15.85 1.08 -26.61
N LYS A 211 -15.39 1.53 -27.80
CA LYS A 211 -14.16 1.05 -28.41
C LYS A 211 -12.88 1.53 -27.68
N ASN A 212 -13.00 2.63 -26.95
CA ASN A 212 -11.93 3.29 -26.23
C ASN A 212 -11.89 2.96 -24.72
N ILE A 213 -12.71 2.01 -24.25
CA ILE A 213 -12.61 1.43 -22.90
C ILE A 213 -12.07 0.00 -23.03
N ASN A 214 -10.94 -0.26 -22.42
CA ASN A 214 -10.23 -1.53 -22.50
C ASN A 214 -10.14 -2.18 -21.10
N LEU A 215 -10.89 -3.25 -20.85
CA LEU A 215 -10.76 -4.03 -19.63
C LEU A 215 -9.58 -4.99 -19.76
N THR A 216 -8.46 -4.70 -19.08
CA THR A 216 -7.23 -5.50 -19.22
C THR A 216 -7.27 -6.81 -18.42
N GLY A 217 -8.18 -6.92 -17.47
CA GLY A 217 -8.14 -7.99 -16.48
C GLY A 217 -7.03 -7.81 -15.45
N PHE A 218 -6.81 -8.85 -14.65
CA PHE A 218 -5.70 -8.87 -13.70
C PHE A 218 -4.39 -9.04 -14.46
N LEU A 219 -3.51 -8.06 -14.36
CA LEU A 219 -2.20 -8.07 -15.00
C LEU A 219 -1.14 -8.63 -14.03
N PRO A 220 -0.25 -9.54 -14.47
CA PRO A 220 0.97 -9.85 -13.75
C PRO A 220 1.80 -8.59 -13.50
N THR A 221 2.59 -8.55 -12.42
CA THR A 221 3.31 -7.35 -11.97
C THR A 221 4.13 -6.66 -13.06
N GLU A 222 4.87 -7.42 -13.87
CA GLU A 222 5.67 -6.86 -14.96
C GLU A 222 4.80 -6.17 -16.03
N LYS A 223 3.71 -6.83 -16.45
CA LYS A 223 2.78 -6.26 -17.41
C LYS A 223 2.03 -5.05 -16.86
N TYR A 224 1.65 -5.09 -15.59
CA TYR A 224 1.04 -3.95 -14.88
C TYR A 224 1.97 -2.73 -14.89
N ILE A 225 3.23 -2.92 -14.53
CA ILE A 225 4.23 -1.85 -14.57
C ILE A 225 4.48 -1.35 -16.00
N SER A 226 4.56 -2.27 -16.97
CA SER A 226 4.71 -1.94 -18.39
C SER A 226 3.60 -1.00 -18.88
N TYR A 227 2.33 -1.30 -18.52
CA TYR A 227 1.17 -0.46 -18.87
C TYR A 227 1.28 0.93 -18.22
N ILE A 228 1.64 1.00 -16.92
CA ILE A 228 1.84 2.28 -16.24
C ILE A 228 2.93 3.09 -16.94
N LYS A 229 4.08 2.50 -17.23
CA LYS A 229 5.21 3.19 -17.87
C LYS A 229 4.88 3.74 -19.26
N GLY A 230 4.02 3.04 -20.02
CA GLY A 230 3.62 3.47 -21.35
C GLY A 230 2.46 4.47 -21.36
N SER A 231 1.78 4.68 -20.24
CA SER A 231 0.59 5.54 -20.21
C SER A 231 0.93 7.03 -20.17
N THR A 232 0.02 7.86 -20.70
CA THR A 232 0.04 9.32 -20.59
C THR A 232 -0.10 9.75 -19.14
N ALA A 233 -1.07 9.14 -18.41
CA ALA A 233 -1.23 9.28 -16.97
C ALA A 233 -1.95 8.07 -16.37
N VAL A 234 -1.85 7.96 -15.04
CA VAL A 234 -2.59 6.97 -14.25
C VAL A 234 -3.80 7.63 -13.57
N ILE A 235 -4.95 6.97 -13.66
CA ILE A 235 -6.17 7.36 -12.94
C ILE A 235 -6.31 6.42 -11.73
N ALA A 236 -6.41 7.01 -10.53
CA ALA A 236 -6.59 6.29 -9.28
C ALA A 236 -7.56 7.06 -8.37
N LEU A 237 -8.85 6.73 -8.46
CA LEU A 237 -9.93 7.44 -7.77
C LEU A 237 -10.52 6.62 -6.63
N THR A 238 -11.00 7.31 -5.60
CA THR A 238 -11.75 6.74 -4.48
C THR A 238 -12.75 7.74 -3.92
N THR A 239 -13.88 7.25 -3.42
CA THR A 239 -14.87 8.07 -2.70
C THR A 239 -14.59 8.17 -1.20
N LEU A 240 -13.56 7.45 -0.71
CA LEU A 240 -13.20 7.42 0.71
C LEU A 240 -12.00 8.35 0.98
N ASP A 241 -12.16 9.25 1.95
CA ASP A 241 -11.04 9.98 2.52
C ASP A 241 -10.09 9.04 3.29
N ASN A 242 -8.85 9.44 3.48
CA ASN A 242 -7.80 8.68 4.19
C ASN A 242 -7.40 7.33 3.55
N THR A 243 -7.83 7.05 2.32
CA THR A 243 -7.48 5.84 1.58
C THR A 243 -6.21 6.04 0.76
N MET A 244 -5.19 5.22 1.04
CA MET A 244 -3.92 5.25 0.32
C MET A 244 -4.04 4.55 -1.04
N GLN A 245 -3.84 5.30 -2.12
CA GLN A 245 -3.96 4.81 -3.49
C GLN A 245 -2.64 4.17 -3.97
N ARG A 246 -2.53 2.83 -3.87
CA ARG A 246 -1.32 2.12 -4.30
C ARG A 246 -0.99 2.34 -5.79
N GLY A 247 -2.01 2.46 -6.64
CA GLY A 247 -1.84 2.76 -8.06
C GLY A 247 -1.14 4.09 -8.29
N ALA A 248 -1.54 5.14 -7.55
CA ALA A 248 -0.91 6.46 -7.59
C ALA A 248 0.56 6.41 -7.12
N TYR A 249 0.87 5.67 -6.06
CA TYR A 249 2.27 5.48 -5.65
C TYR A 249 3.10 4.74 -6.70
N THR A 250 2.51 3.79 -7.42
CA THR A 250 3.22 3.12 -8.51
C THR A 250 3.49 4.11 -9.65
N ALA A 251 2.52 4.94 -10.03
CA ALA A 251 2.70 6.00 -11.02
C ALA A 251 3.80 6.98 -10.59
N LEU A 252 3.75 7.48 -9.34
CA LEU A 252 4.77 8.34 -8.75
C LEU A 252 6.17 7.74 -8.89
N SER A 253 6.35 6.45 -8.54
CA SER A 253 7.66 5.81 -8.59
C SER A 253 8.21 5.65 -10.00
N TYR A 254 7.35 5.63 -11.03
CA TYR A 254 7.77 5.60 -12.44
C TYR A 254 7.69 6.95 -13.14
N ASN A 255 7.46 8.04 -12.41
CA ASN A 255 7.36 9.42 -12.91
C ASN A 255 6.23 9.59 -13.94
N ILE A 256 5.12 8.89 -13.74
CA ILE A 256 3.93 9.00 -14.60
C ILE A 256 2.93 9.93 -13.92
N PRO A 257 2.39 10.95 -14.62
CA PRO A 257 1.39 11.87 -14.09
C PRO A 257 0.18 11.15 -13.51
N ILE A 258 -0.46 11.77 -12.52
CA ILE A 258 -1.56 11.16 -11.76
C ILE A 258 -2.82 12.00 -11.88
N ILE A 259 -3.97 11.34 -12.06
CA ILE A 259 -5.29 11.92 -11.81
C ILE A 259 -5.88 11.17 -10.62
N THR A 260 -6.18 11.88 -9.53
CA THR A 260 -6.70 11.28 -8.31
C THR A 260 -7.80 12.13 -7.67
N SER A 261 -8.51 11.55 -6.70
CA SER A 261 -9.61 12.24 -6.01
C SER A 261 -9.13 13.39 -5.13
N ASN A 262 -9.96 14.44 -5.01
CA ASN A 262 -9.66 15.68 -4.29
C ASN A 262 -9.81 15.50 -2.76
N TRP A 263 -9.22 14.45 -2.18
CA TRP A 263 -9.17 14.25 -0.73
C TRP A 263 -7.95 14.90 -0.10
N ARG A 264 -8.09 15.35 1.14
CA ARG A 264 -7.01 16.03 1.87
C ARG A 264 -5.72 15.21 1.86
N LEU A 265 -5.78 13.94 2.24
CA LEU A 265 -4.62 13.05 2.28
C LEU A 265 -3.94 12.93 0.92
N LEU A 266 -4.71 12.81 -0.16
CA LEU A 266 -4.17 12.65 -1.51
C LEU A 266 -3.52 13.95 -2.00
N ARG A 267 -4.07 15.13 -1.67
CA ARG A 267 -3.43 16.43 -1.96
C ARG A 267 -2.11 16.62 -1.21
N GLU A 268 -2.05 16.19 0.05
CA GLU A 268 -0.84 16.29 0.86
C GLU A 268 0.29 15.39 0.34
N ILE A 269 -0.06 14.21 -0.22
CA ILE A 269 0.92 13.23 -0.72
C ILE A 269 1.32 13.52 -2.17
N PHE A 270 0.34 13.74 -3.06
CA PHE A 270 0.54 13.86 -4.50
C PHE A 270 0.37 15.32 -4.96
N TYR A 271 1.12 16.25 -4.36
CA TYR A 271 0.95 17.70 -4.56
C TYR A 271 1.67 18.26 -5.81
N LYS A 272 2.40 17.43 -6.57
CA LYS A 272 3.08 17.79 -7.83
C LYS A 272 2.82 16.70 -8.87
N GLY A 273 2.73 17.13 -10.15
CA GLY A 273 2.51 16.21 -11.27
C GLY A 273 1.19 15.46 -11.19
N THR A 274 0.19 16.03 -10.50
CA THR A 274 -1.09 15.39 -10.20
C THR A 274 -2.23 16.37 -10.39
N VAL A 275 -3.33 15.88 -10.99
CA VAL A 275 -4.60 16.59 -11.03
C VAL A 275 -5.55 15.95 -10.03
N HIS A 276 -6.08 16.76 -9.10
CA HIS A 276 -7.07 16.34 -8.10
C HIS A 276 -8.46 16.72 -8.58
N ILE A 277 -9.41 15.77 -8.55
CA ILE A 277 -10.76 15.96 -9.06
C ILE A 277 -11.83 15.56 -8.05
N GLU A 278 -12.96 16.22 -8.07
CA GLU A 278 -14.21 15.65 -7.55
C GLU A 278 -14.60 14.49 -8.44
N ASN A 279 -15.10 13.41 -7.87
CA ASN A 279 -15.32 12.15 -8.58
C ASN A 279 -16.50 12.22 -9.56
N ASN A 280 -16.43 13.09 -10.56
CA ASN A 280 -17.42 13.26 -11.63
C ASN A 280 -16.77 13.29 -13.02
N SER A 281 -17.59 13.04 -14.05
CA SER A 281 -17.08 12.88 -15.42
C SER A 281 -16.61 14.16 -16.06
N ILE A 282 -17.12 15.33 -15.64
CA ILE A 282 -16.73 16.65 -16.19
C ILE A 282 -15.30 16.97 -15.73
N GLU A 283 -15.04 16.84 -14.43
CA GLU A 283 -13.70 17.11 -13.90
C GLU A 283 -12.67 16.07 -14.36
N LEU A 284 -13.09 14.81 -14.59
CA LEU A 284 -12.19 13.81 -15.17
C LEU A 284 -11.81 14.18 -16.61
N GLU A 285 -12.75 14.66 -17.41
CA GLU A 285 -12.49 15.16 -18.77
C GLU A 285 -11.55 16.35 -18.77
N ASP A 286 -11.81 17.34 -17.91
CA ASP A 286 -10.94 18.51 -17.73
C ASP A 286 -9.51 18.11 -17.29
N ALA A 287 -9.40 17.14 -16.38
CA ALA A 287 -8.12 16.63 -15.91
C ALA A 287 -7.33 15.92 -17.03
N ILE A 288 -8.00 15.13 -17.85
CA ILE A 288 -7.42 14.48 -19.03
C ILE A 288 -6.87 15.56 -20.00
N CYS A 289 -7.68 16.58 -20.33
CA CYS A 289 -7.26 17.69 -21.18
C CYS A 289 -6.07 18.44 -20.58
N LYS A 290 -6.09 18.76 -19.28
CA LYS A 290 -4.99 19.44 -18.58
C LYS A 290 -3.68 18.66 -18.69
N VAL A 291 -3.72 17.35 -18.44
CA VAL A 291 -2.53 16.50 -18.52
C VAL A 291 -2.01 16.41 -19.96
N CYS A 292 -2.88 16.22 -20.95
CA CYS A 292 -2.46 16.12 -22.35
C CYS A 292 -1.82 17.44 -22.84
N ASN A 293 -2.40 18.58 -22.48
CA ASN A 293 -1.92 19.89 -22.91
C ASN A 293 -0.59 20.31 -22.24
N ASN A 294 -0.26 19.74 -21.06
CA ASN A 294 0.91 20.14 -20.27
C ASN A 294 1.74 18.91 -19.83
N LEU A 295 1.79 17.86 -20.66
CA LEU A 295 2.35 16.56 -20.29
C LEU A 295 3.79 16.63 -19.77
N ASP A 296 4.65 17.41 -20.43
CA ASP A 296 6.05 17.53 -20.05
C ASP A 296 6.22 18.23 -18.68
N GLU A 297 5.38 19.21 -18.38
CA GLU A 297 5.37 19.87 -17.06
C GLU A 297 4.95 18.87 -15.96
N TYR A 298 3.83 18.14 -16.16
CA TYR A 298 3.38 17.13 -15.21
C TYR A 298 4.43 16.02 -15.01
N LYS A 299 5.10 15.58 -16.08
CA LYS A 299 6.21 14.60 -15.97
C LYS A 299 7.38 15.13 -15.16
N LYS A 300 7.76 16.39 -15.36
CA LYS A 300 8.82 17.03 -14.59
C LYS A 300 8.44 17.16 -13.11
N GLU A 301 7.24 17.64 -12.83
CA GLU A 301 6.75 17.81 -11.46
C GLU A 301 6.65 16.49 -10.69
N ILE A 302 6.13 15.42 -11.32
CA ILE A 302 6.02 14.11 -10.66
C ILE A 302 7.40 13.49 -10.41
N ALA A 303 8.39 13.75 -11.30
CA ALA A 303 9.77 13.31 -11.09
C ALA A 303 10.41 14.04 -9.90
N GLU A 304 10.18 15.34 -9.75
CA GLU A 304 10.63 16.10 -8.57
C GLU A 304 9.99 15.54 -7.28
N LEU A 305 8.67 15.27 -7.30
CA LEU A 305 7.97 14.70 -6.15
C LEU A 305 8.53 13.32 -5.79
N ASN A 306 8.85 12.49 -6.78
CA ASN A 306 9.43 11.16 -6.55
C ASN A 306 10.80 11.25 -5.87
N ILE A 307 11.65 12.19 -6.25
CA ILE A 307 12.95 12.44 -5.60
C ILE A 307 12.72 12.83 -4.13
N ILE A 308 11.83 13.79 -3.87
CA ILE A 308 11.51 14.26 -2.52
C ILE A 308 10.97 13.10 -1.68
N ASN A 309 9.98 12.35 -2.20
CA ASN A 309 9.40 11.20 -1.49
C ASN A 309 10.46 10.14 -1.16
N THR A 310 11.39 9.87 -2.08
CA THR A 310 12.48 8.92 -1.86
C THR A 310 13.44 9.39 -0.77
N GLN A 311 13.81 10.67 -0.76
CA GLN A 311 14.68 11.26 0.25
C GLN A 311 14.03 11.23 1.64
N VAL A 312 12.76 11.64 1.74
CA VAL A 312 11.99 11.60 2.99
C VAL A 312 11.88 10.17 3.50
N PHE A 313 11.50 9.24 2.64
CA PHE A 313 11.40 7.83 3.01
C PHE A 313 12.71 7.26 3.56
N ASN A 314 13.83 7.52 2.88
CA ASN A 314 15.15 7.06 3.30
C ASN A 314 15.60 7.72 4.62
N GLY A 315 15.30 8.99 4.83
CA GLY A 315 15.54 9.70 6.09
C GLY A 315 14.79 9.04 7.25
N ILE A 316 13.51 8.68 7.04
CA ILE A 316 12.70 8.01 8.07
C ILE A 316 13.22 6.58 8.33
N ILE A 317 13.63 5.83 7.30
CA ILE A 317 14.27 4.52 7.46
C ILE A 317 15.53 4.62 8.34
N ASN A 318 16.34 5.66 8.15
CA ASN A 318 17.53 5.87 8.99
C ASN A 318 17.15 6.20 10.45
N ASN A 319 16.14 7.03 10.68
CA ASN A 319 15.60 7.29 12.03
C ASN A 319 15.10 5.99 12.70
N ILE A 320 14.39 5.14 11.94
CA ILE A 320 13.94 3.84 12.47
C ILE A 320 15.16 2.97 12.84
N LYS A 321 16.21 2.93 12.00
CA LYS A 321 17.47 2.21 12.33
C LYS A 321 18.09 2.68 13.63
N GLU A 322 18.21 3.99 13.81
CA GLU A 322 18.75 4.59 15.04
C GLU A 322 17.91 4.22 16.27
N LYS A 323 16.58 4.31 16.16
CA LYS A 323 15.69 3.91 17.27
C LYS A 323 15.79 2.42 17.61
N LEU A 324 15.93 1.55 16.60
CA LEU A 324 16.16 0.13 16.83
C LEU A 324 17.51 -0.11 17.51
N HIS A 325 18.55 0.61 17.10
CA HIS A 325 19.90 0.52 17.69
C HIS A 325 19.87 0.95 19.15
N ASN A 326 19.37 2.15 19.44
CA ASN A 326 19.22 2.67 20.79
C ASN A 326 18.35 1.74 21.66
N GLY A 327 17.32 1.14 21.08
CA GLY A 327 16.49 0.14 21.76
C GLY A 327 17.22 -1.14 22.15
N LEU A 328 18.33 -1.46 21.50
CA LEU A 328 19.21 -2.58 21.86
C LEU A 328 20.20 -2.22 22.97
N GLU A 329 20.57 -0.94 23.12
CA GLU A 329 21.52 -0.45 24.13
C GLU A 329 20.86 -0.15 25.48
N MET A 330 19.55 0.17 25.45
CA MET A 330 18.77 0.42 26.69
C MET A 330 18.39 -0.91 27.34
N GLU A 331 19.15 -1.35 28.33
CA GLU A 331 18.84 -2.45 29.25
C GLU A 331 17.80 -2.05 30.30
#